data_7cdc82cf5b1aa8dccc4d6012b08634e8
#
_entry.id   7cdc82cf5b1aa8dccc4d6012b08634e8
#
_cell.length_a   1.000
_cell.length_b   1.000
_cell.length_c   1.000
_cell.angle_alpha   90.00
_cell.angle_beta   90.00
_cell.angle_gamma   90.00
#
_symmetry.space_group_name_H-M   'P 1'
#
loop_
_entity.id
_entity.type
_entity.pdbx_description
1 polymer ?
#
loop_
_entity_poly.entity_id
_entity_poly.type
_entity_poly.pdbx_seq_one_letter_code
_entity_poly.pdbx_strand_id
1 'polypeptide(L)'
;MKTEKQMAASAAAFSERWKGRGYERGESQAFWIDLLTNVFGIETPSDGFILFEDHRMVDASNFIDGRIPSTKVLIEQKSLGKDLRKGILQSDGSMLNPFQQARRYVVSLPLSEHPRWIVTCNFSEFLVYDMERPNGEPEQILLENLGKEYYRLMFLVDAKNEHLSKEMQVSMQAGEIVGRIYEALLKAYGDDSPETLRWLNILCVRIVFCLYAEDAGVFAHDQFHNYLSRFDAEGMRTAFLQLFETLNKPIDQRSRFLRDDLKAFPYTNGGLFEEEIEIPQFTEELRQAIIQNASLDFDWSEISPTIFGAVFESTLNPQTRRSGGMHYTSIENIHKVIDPLFLNDLRRELDEILEEKVEKQRRRKLQAYQDRLASLTFLDPACGSGNFLTETYLSLRRLENEAIRERYHGQSFIGFEEVNPIKVSIQQFYGIEINDFAVTVATTALWISEAQMLAETEKIIRLDIDFLPLKAYHNIREGNALRMDWDIIETPSDIPTIYAKNVHLVVEPMPMAVSEPIAEY
;
A
#
# COMPACT_ATOMS: atom_id res chain seq x y z
N MET A 1 11.82 -20.30 -21.41
CA MET A 1 11.03 -19.14 -20.93
C MET A 1 11.29 -17.93 -21.81
N LYS A 2 10.29 -17.11 -22.11
CA LYS A 2 10.45 -15.88 -22.90
C LYS A 2 11.18 -14.82 -22.07
N THR A 3 11.84 -13.87 -22.74
CA THR A 3 12.41 -12.69 -22.05
C THR A 3 11.28 -11.73 -21.63
N GLU A 4 11.52 -10.89 -20.63
CA GLU A 4 10.52 -9.90 -20.15
C GLU A 4 9.97 -9.03 -21.28
N LYS A 5 10.83 -8.51 -22.15
CA LYS A 5 10.43 -7.73 -23.33
C LYS A 5 9.53 -8.53 -24.29
N GLN A 6 9.80 -9.82 -24.44
CA GLN A 6 8.96 -10.70 -25.28
C GLN A 6 7.62 -10.98 -24.60
N MET A 7 7.60 -11.17 -23.29
CA MET A 7 6.37 -11.37 -22.52
C MET A 7 5.49 -10.12 -22.56
N ALA A 8 6.04 -8.92 -22.34
CA ALA A 8 5.30 -7.67 -22.44
C ALA A 8 4.64 -7.47 -23.81
N ALA A 9 5.41 -7.67 -24.91
CA ALA A 9 4.89 -7.56 -26.26
C ALA A 9 3.80 -8.61 -26.55
N SER A 10 3.99 -9.84 -26.06
CA SER A 10 3.02 -10.93 -26.20
C SER A 10 1.74 -10.66 -25.41
N ALA A 11 1.86 -10.08 -24.22
CA ALA A 11 0.72 -9.71 -23.37
C ALA A 11 -0.11 -8.58 -23.99
N ALA A 12 0.53 -7.58 -24.59
CA ALA A 12 -0.15 -6.53 -25.34
C ALA A 12 -0.93 -7.12 -26.54
N ALA A 13 -0.29 -8.03 -27.29
CA ALA A 13 -0.95 -8.73 -28.41
C ALA A 13 -2.11 -9.63 -27.94
N PHE A 14 -1.98 -10.27 -26.78
CA PHE A 14 -3.04 -11.06 -26.15
C PHE A 14 -4.23 -10.16 -25.79
N SER A 15 -3.98 -9.02 -25.14
CA SER A 15 -5.02 -8.05 -24.79
C SER A 15 -5.85 -7.62 -26.01
N GLU A 16 -5.18 -7.27 -27.12
CA GLU A 16 -5.89 -6.88 -28.34
C GLU A 16 -6.68 -8.04 -28.99
N ARG A 17 -6.18 -9.29 -28.93
CA ARG A 17 -6.92 -10.46 -29.47
C ARG A 17 -8.21 -10.75 -28.70
N TRP A 18 -8.21 -10.53 -27.39
CA TRP A 18 -9.34 -10.87 -26.52
C TRP A 18 -10.26 -9.69 -26.22
N LYS A 19 -9.92 -8.50 -26.68
CA LYS A 19 -10.73 -7.30 -26.50
C LYS A 19 -12.12 -7.46 -27.10
N GLY A 20 -13.15 -7.32 -26.27
CA GLY A 20 -14.55 -7.44 -26.66
C GLY A 20 -15.03 -8.87 -26.91
N ARG A 21 -14.22 -9.89 -26.63
CA ARG A 21 -14.57 -11.31 -26.65
C ARG A 21 -14.78 -11.83 -25.24
N GLY A 22 -15.55 -12.92 -25.08
CA GLY A 22 -15.71 -13.50 -23.76
C GLY A 22 -17.00 -14.29 -23.56
N TYR A 23 -17.15 -15.37 -24.30
CA TYR A 23 -18.20 -16.36 -24.08
C TYR A 23 -17.67 -17.51 -23.22
N GLU A 24 -18.08 -17.55 -21.95
CA GLU A 24 -17.57 -18.45 -20.91
C GLU A 24 -17.48 -19.92 -21.37
N ARG A 25 -18.59 -20.49 -21.86
CA ARG A 25 -18.63 -21.90 -22.24
C ARG A 25 -17.82 -22.27 -23.48
N GLY A 26 -17.56 -21.34 -24.38
CA GLY A 26 -16.89 -21.61 -25.65
C GLY A 26 -15.47 -21.09 -25.75
N GLU A 27 -15.09 -20.09 -24.96
CA GLU A 27 -13.82 -19.38 -25.09
C GLU A 27 -12.94 -19.46 -23.86
N SER A 28 -13.44 -19.91 -22.69
CA SER A 28 -12.68 -19.96 -21.44
C SER A 28 -11.36 -20.74 -21.58
N GLN A 29 -11.42 -21.97 -22.04
CA GLN A 29 -10.23 -22.81 -22.20
C GLN A 29 -9.23 -22.21 -23.20
N ALA A 30 -9.73 -21.70 -24.35
CA ALA A 30 -8.89 -21.07 -25.35
C ALA A 30 -8.19 -19.81 -24.81
N PHE A 31 -8.87 -19.00 -23.98
CA PHE A 31 -8.32 -17.82 -23.34
C PHE A 31 -7.13 -18.18 -22.43
N TRP A 32 -7.31 -19.12 -21.53
CA TRP A 32 -6.27 -19.53 -20.59
C TRP A 32 -5.10 -20.24 -21.27
N ILE A 33 -5.37 -21.08 -22.29
CA ILE A 33 -4.33 -21.71 -23.09
C ILE A 33 -3.52 -20.65 -23.85
N ASP A 34 -4.18 -19.68 -24.48
CA ASP A 34 -3.52 -18.59 -25.20
C ASP A 34 -2.64 -17.74 -24.24
N LEU A 35 -3.16 -17.41 -23.05
CA LEU A 35 -2.40 -16.69 -22.02
C LEU A 35 -1.14 -17.48 -21.63
N LEU A 36 -1.29 -18.73 -21.25
CA LEU A 36 -0.18 -19.57 -20.78
C LEU A 36 0.85 -19.84 -21.89
N THR A 37 0.39 -20.08 -23.13
CA THR A 37 1.30 -20.39 -24.25
C THR A 37 1.94 -19.13 -24.81
N ASN A 38 1.13 -18.15 -25.20
CA ASN A 38 1.62 -17.02 -25.98
C ASN A 38 2.21 -15.89 -25.12
N VAL A 39 1.76 -15.72 -23.88
CA VAL A 39 2.37 -14.74 -22.97
C VAL A 39 3.51 -15.39 -22.19
N PHE A 40 3.24 -16.46 -21.47
CA PHE A 40 4.20 -17.06 -20.53
C PHE A 40 5.11 -18.14 -21.12
N GLY A 41 4.79 -18.66 -22.31
CA GLY A 41 5.67 -19.59 -23.03
C GLY A 41 5.60 -21.03 -22.54
N ILE A 42 4.47 -21.47 -21.98
CA ILE A 42 4.20 -22.88 -21.68
C ILE A 42 3.82 -23.59 -22.99
N GLU A 43 4.60 -24.57 -23.41
CA GLU A 43 4.44 -25.19 -24.74
C GLU A 43 3.11 -25.94 -24.89
N THR A 44 2.73 -26.73 -23.88
CA THR A 44 1.50 -27.57 -23.90
C THR A 44 0.73 -27.43 -22.58
N PRO A 45 0.02 -26.27 -22.34
CA PRO A 45 -0.67 -26.07 -21.06
C PRO A 45 -1.74 -27.13 -20.77
N SER A 46 -2.40 -27.67 -21.80
CA SER A 46 -3.44 -28.70 -21.69
C SER A 46 -2.91 -30.07 -21.26
N ASP A 47 -1.61 -30.34 -21.37
CA ASP A 47 -1.01 -31.64 -21.03
C ASP A 47 -0.71 -31.78 -19.53
N GLY A 48 -1.64 -31.31 -18.71
CA GLY A 48 -1.57 -31.45 -17.23
C GLY A 48 -1.01 -30.24 -16.48
N PHE A 49 -0.60 -29.17 -17.18
CA PHE A 49 -0.21 -27.93 -16.52
C PHE A 49 -1.43 -27.21 -15.95
N ILE A 50 -2.48 -27.02 -16.76
CA ILE A 50 -3.79 -26.55 -16.33
C ILE A 50 -4.84 -27.66 -16.52
N LEU A 51 -5.64 -27.88 -15.49
CA LEU A 51 -6.75 -28.84 -15.49
C LEU A 51 -8.05 -28.05 -15.62
N PHE A 52 -8.83 -28.31 -16.67
CA PHE A 52 -10.14 -27.72 -16.88
C PHE A 52 -11.25 -28.69 -16.46
N GLU A 53 -12.39 -28.16 -15.99
CA GLU A 53 -13.56 -28.94 -15.62
C GLU A 53 -13.22 -30.11 -14.67
N ASP A 54 -12.47 -29.82 -13.59
CA ASP A 54 -12.01 -30.84 -12.64
C ASP A 54 -13.21 -31.42 -11.85
N HIS A 55 -13.53 -32.71 -12.12
CA HIS A 55 -14.70 -33.42 -11.58
C HIS A 55 -14.52 -33.95 -10.13
N ARG A 56 -13.53 -33.51 -9.39
CA ARG A 56 -13.23 -34.03 -8.03
C ARG A 56 -14.22 -33.59 -6.95
N MET A 57 -15.44 -33.21 -7.33
CA MET A 57 -16.42 -32.62 -6.44
C MET A 57 -17.49 -33.63 -5.97
N VAL A 58 -18.03 -33.38 -4.78
CA VAL A 58 -19.02 -34.22 -4.11
C VAL A 58 -20.37 -34.24 -4.83
N ASP A 59 -20.68 -33.24 -5.67
CA ASP A 59 -21.90 -33.15 -6.47
C ASP A 59 -21.62 -33.10 -7.97
N ALA A 60 -22.26 -33.96 -8.72
CA ALA A 60 -22.10 -34.16 -10.17
C ALA A 60 -22.47 -32.96 -11.07
N SER A 61 -22.84 -31.82 -10.51
CA SER A 61 -23.32 -30.63 -11.24
C SER A 61 -22.40 -29.40 -11.16
N ASN A 62 -21.34 -29.43 -10.33
CA ASN A 62 -20.45 -28.30 -10.12
C ASN A 62 -19.02 -28.65 -10.48
N PHE A 63 -18.39 -27.84 -11.35
CA PHE A 63 -17.02 -28.04 -11.85
C PHE A 63 -16.16 -26.84 -11.48
N ILE A 64 -14.89 -27.08 -11.24
CA ILE A 64 -13.87 -26.04 -11.17
C ILE A 64 -13.51 -25.66 -12.61
N ASP A 65 -13.69 -24.38 -13.00
CA ASP A 65 -13.43 -23.94 -14.38
C ASP A 65 -11.98 -24.16 -14.81
N GLY A 66 -11.03 -23.94 -13.89
CA GLY A 66 -9.63 -24.22 -14.14
C GLY A 66 -8.80 -24.35 -12.86
N ARG A 67 -7.75 -25.18 -12.91
CA ARG A 67 -6.80 -25.35 -11.80
C ARG A 67 -5.38 -25.55 -12.32
N ILE A 68 -4.41 -24.89 -11.70
CA ILE A 68 -2.98 -25.09 -11.95
C ILE A 68 -2.35 -25.69 -10.70
N PRO A 69 -2.17 -27.02 -10.63
CA PRO A 69 -1.70 -27.69 -9.41
C PRO A 69 -0.29 -27.30 -8.98
N SER A 70 0.61 -27.09 -9.95
CA SER A 70 2.03 -26.76 -9.69
C SER A 70 2.23 -25.44 -8.94
N THR A 71 1.36 -24.46 -9.18
CA THR A 71 1.40 -23.13 -8.58
C THR A 71 0.24 -22.90 -7.61
N LYS A 72 -0.55 -23.95 -7.33
CA LYS A 72 -1.70 -23.91 -6.42
C LYS A 72 -2.70 -22.79 -6.75
N VAL A 73 -3.04 -22.62 -8.03
CA VAL A 73 -4.03 -21.64 -8.50
C VAL A 73 -5.35 -22.33 -8.79
N LEU A 74 -6.46 -21.72 -8.35
CA LEU A 74 -7.82 -22.06 -8.74
C LEU A 74 -8.43 -20.90 -9.54
N ILE A 75 -9.09 -21.22 -10.65
CA ILE A 75 -9.64 -20.26 -11.59
C ILE A 75 -11.17 -20.43 -11.61
N GLU A 76 -11.87 -19.31 -11.52
CA GLU A 76 -13.31 -19.20 -11.71
C GLU A 76 -13.59 -18.20 -12.84
N GLN A 77 -14.12 -18.69 -13.97
CA GLN A 77 -14.35 -17.89 -15.16
C GLN A 77 -15.81 -17.43 -15.26
N LYS A 78 -16.02 -16.21 -15.72
CA LYS A 78 -17.35 -15.67 -16.05
C LYS A 78 -17.36 -15.03 -17.42
N SER A 79 -18.54 -14.91 -18.01
CA SER A 79 -18.73 -14.27 -19.32
C SER A 79 -18.43 -12.76 -19.23
N LEU A 80 -17.99 -12.19 -20.36
CA LEU A 80 -17.76 -10.76 -20.50
C LEU A 80 -18.98 -9.94 -20.05
N GLY A 81 -18.72 -8.85 -19.32
CA GLY A 81 -19.76 -7.96 -18.78
C GLY A 81 -20.39 -8.44 -17.48
N LYS A 82 -19.98 -9.58 -16.92
CA LYS A 82 -20.36 -9.97 -15.55
C LYS A 82 -19.48 -9.26 -14.55
N ASP A 83 -20.12 -8.66 -13.55
CA ASP A 83 -19.42 -8.03 -12.42
C ASP A 83 -18.92 -9.14 -11.48
N LEU A 84 -17.59 -9.24 -11.32
CA LEU A 84 -16.95 -10.28 -10.51
C LEU A 84 -17.13 -10.09 -9.00
N ARG A 85 -17.59 -8.91 -8.57
CA ARG A 85 -17.83 -8.62 -7.16
C ARG A 85 -19.29 -8.85 -6.74
N LYS A 86 -20.22 -8.91 -7.70
CA LYS A 86 -21.64 -9.11 -7.44
C LYS A 86 -22.05 -10.56 -7.34
N GLY A 87 -23.01 -10.82 -6.46
CA GLY A 87 -23.66 -12.12 -6.36
C GLY A 87 -24.39 -12.49 -7.65
N ILE A 88 -24.17 -13.71 -8.12
CA ILE A 88 -24.83 -14.33 -9.27
C ILE A 88 -25.70 -15.47 -8.73
N LEU A 89 -26.95 -15.56 -9.21
CA LEU A 89 -27.87 -16.62 -8.81
C LEU A 89 -27.31 -17.98 -9.28
N GLN A 90 -27.07 -18.87 -8.34
CA GLN A 90 -26.60 -20.23 -8.59
C GLN A 90 -27.76 -21.19 -8.89
N SER A 91 -27.46 -22.38 -9.39
CA SER A 91 -28.45 -23.42 -9.67
C SER A 91 -29.20 -23.92 -8.42
N ASP A 92 -28.59 -23.81 -7.25
CA ASP A 92 -29.16 -24.15 -5.95
C ASP A 92 -30.00 -23.01 -5.33
N GLY A 93 -30.17 -21.88 -6.05
CA GLY A 93 -30.91 -20.70 -5.59
C GLY A 93 -30.12 -19.77 -4.67
N SER A 94 -28.86 -20.06 -4.36
CA SER A 94 -28.01 -19.16 -3.59
C SER A 94 -27.46 -18.01 -4.43
N MET A 95 -27.21 -16.86 -3.79
CA MET A 95 -26.56 -15.70 -4.43
C MET A 95 -25.09 -15.69 -4.00
N LEU A 96 -24.18 -15.97 -4.92
CA LEU A 96 -22.75 -15.97 -4.66
C LEU A 96 -22.01 -15.16 -5.72
N ASN A 97 -21.01 -14.41 -5.29
CA ASN A 97 -20.05 -13.87 -6.25
C ASN A 97 -19.06 -14.98 -6.70
N PRO A 98 -18.33 -14.78 -7.80
CA PRO A 98 -17.41 -15.81 -8.33
C PRO A 98 -16.36 -16.28 -7.31
N PHE A 99 -15.85 -15.41 -6.46
CA PHE A 99 -14.92 -15.78 -5.39
C PHE A 99 -15.56 -16.70 -4.34
N GLN A 100 -16.78 -16.37 -3.90
CA GLN A 100 -17.53 -17.20 -2.96
C GLN A 100 -17.86 -18.57 -3.58
N GLN A 101 -18.15 -18.60 -4.89
CA GLN A 101 -18.34 -19.83 -5.62
C GLN A 101 -17.06 -20.67 -5.64
N ALA A 102 -15.93 -20.07 -5.98
CA ALA A 102 -14.63 -20.73 -5.96
C ALA A 102 -14.27 -21.27 -4.55
N ARG A 103 -14.52 -20.49 -3.48
CA ARG A 103 -14.29 -20.92 -2.10
C ARG A 103 -15.11 -22.15 -1.70
N ARG A 104 -16.32 -22.34 -2.20
CA ARG A 104 -17.08 -23.56 -1.95
C ARG A 104 -16.35 -24.81 -2.44
N TYR A 105 -15.66 -24.70 -3.56
CA TYR A 105 -14.88 -25.82 -4.13
C TYR A 105 -13.68 -26.15 -3.25
N VAL A 106 -13.01 -25.13 -2.67
CA VAL A 106 -11.86 -25.33 -1.80
C VAL A 106 -12.18 -26.22 -0.61
N VAL A 107 -13.37 -26.08 -0.01
CA VAL A 107 -13.80 -26.89 1.15
C VAL A 107 -13.84 -28.39 0.83
N SER A 108 -14.06 -28.75 -0.44
CA SER A 108 -14.15 -30.16 -0.90
C SER A 108 -12.80 -30.75 -1.29
N LEU A 109 -11.75 -29.92 -1.39
CA LEU A 109 -10.41 -30.38 -1.74
C LEU A 109 -9.64 -30.88 -0.52
N PRO A 110 -8.73 -31.87 -0.66
CA PRO A 110 -7.77 -32.20 0.38
C PRO A 110 -6.93 -30.97 0.75
N LEU A 111 -6.55 -30.83 2.03
CA LEU A 111 -5.72 -29.70 2.51
C LEU A 111 -4.43 -29.50 1.70
N SER A 112 -3.80 -30.58 1.23
CA SER A 112 -2.61 -30.51 0.37
C SER A 112 -2.84 -29.87 -1.00
N GLU A 113 -4.10 -29.86 -1.46
CA GLU A 113 -4.53 -29.34 -2.75
C GLU A 113 -5.24 -27.98 -2.64
N HIS A 114 -5.34 -27.43 -1.44
CA HIS A 114 -5.92 -26.11 -1.24
C HIS A 114 -5.12 -25.08 -2.05
N PRO A 115 -5.81 -24.19 -2.80
CA PRO A 115 -5.16 -23.18 -3.59
C PRO A 115 -4.47 -22.15 -2.71
N ARG A 116 -3.31 -21.67 -3.15
CA ARG A 116 -2.65 -20.47 -2.65
C ARG A 116 -3.33 -19.22 -3.20
N TRP A 117 -3.78 -19.32 -4.46
CA TRP A 117 -4.40 -18.23 -5.20
C TRP A 117 -5.76 -18.64 -5.77
N ILE A 118 -6.74 -17.74 -5.67
CA ILE A 118 -7.98 -17.83 -6.42
C ILE A 118 -8.02 -16.67 -7.42
N VAL A 119 -8.21 -16.98 -8.69
CA VAL A 119 -8.35 -15.98 -9.75
C VAL A 119 -9.76 -16.04 -10.31
N THR A 120 -10.51 -14.95 -10.20
CA THR A 120 -11.77 -14.80 -10.92
C THR A 120 -11.55 -13.93 -12.14
N CYS A 121 -12.13 -14.29 -13.28
CA CYS A 121 -11.92 -13.61 -14.56
C CYS A 121 -13.22 -13.50 -15.35
N ASN A 122 -13.41 -12.37 -16.06
CA ASN A 122 -14.53 -12.14 -16.97
C ASN A 122 -14.09 -11.71 -18.37
N PHE A 123 -12.88 -12.09 -18.79
CA PHE A 123 -12.23 -11.69 -20.04
C PHE A 123 -11.84 -10.22 -20.17
N SER A 124 -12.32 -9.32 -19.32
CA SER A 124 -11.91 -7.91 -19.29
C SER A 124 -11.06 -7.55 -18.09
N GLU A 125 -11.16 -8.35 -17.03
CA GLU A 125 -10.40 -8.17 -15.79
C GLU A 125 -10.14 -9.51 -15.11
N PHE A 126 -9.07 -9.52 -14.31
CA PHE A 126 -8.74 -10.57 -13.38
C PHE A 126 -8.82 -9.99 -11.97
N LEU A 127 -9.47 -10.70 -11.04
CA LEU A 127 -9.38 -10.44 -9.62
C LEU A 127 -8.61 -11.58 -8.97
N VAL A 128 -7.47 -11.25 -8.37
CA VAL A 128 -6.56 -12.22 -7.75
C VAL A 128 -6.71 -12.14 -6.23
N TYR A 129 -7.08 -13.25 -5.62
CA TYR A 129 -7.28 -13.39 -4.18
C TYR A 129 -6.15 -14.22 -3.58
N ASP A 130 -5.50 -13.66 -2.56
CA ASP A 130 -4.51 -14.35 -1.76
C ASP A 130 -5.19 -15.16 -0.66
N MET A 131 -5.08 -16.49 -0.70
CA MET A 131 -5.72 -17.38 0.27
C MET A 131 -4.98 -17.48 1.61
N GLU A 132 -3.79 -16.93 1.71
CA GLU A 132 -3.15 -16.66 3.01
C GLU A 132 -3.70 -15.39 3.66
N ARG A 133 -4.39 -14.54 2.86
CA ARG A 133 -5.09 -13.32 3.29
C ARG A 133 -6.53 -13.31 2.75
N PRO A 134 -7.35 -14.30 3.11
CA PRO A 134 -8.66 -14.53 2.46
C PRO A 134 -9.67 -13.39 2.65
N ASN A 135 -9.39 -12.47 3.56
CA ASN A 135 -10.21 -11.28 3.84
C ASN A 135 -9.60 -9.99 3.23
N GLY A 136 -8.49 -10.09 2.50
CA GLY A 136 -7.90 -8.97 1.77
C GLY A 136 -8.72 -8.60 0.53
N GLU A 137 -8.65 -7.34 0.11
CA GLU A 137 -9.19 -6.94 -1.19
C GLU A 137 -8.45 -7.67 -2.31
N PRO A 138 -9.15 -8.17 -3.34
CA PRO A 138 -8.51 -8.79 -4.47
C PRO A 138 -7.73 -7.77 -5.29
N GLU A 139 -6.60 -8.18 -5.78
CA GLU A 139 -5.89 -7.37 -6.75
C GLU A 139 -6.59 -7.41 -8.10
N GLN A 140 -6.86 -6.23 -8.66
CA GLN A 140 -7.49 -6.09 -9.97
C GLN A 140 -6.42 -5.87 -11.05
N ILE A 141 -6.51 -6.65 -12.12
CA ILE A 141 -5.67 -6.51 -13.31
C ILE A 141 -6.60 -6.39 -14.51
N LEU A 142 -6.56 -5.26 -15.21
CA LEU A 142 -7.38 -5.04 -16.40
C LEU A 142 -6.71 -5.68 -17.62
N LEU A 143 -7.50 -6.33 -18.49
CA LEU A 143 -6.99 -6.91 -19.71
C LEU A 143 -6.27 -5.88 -20.58
N GLU A 144 -6.79 -4.66 -20.68
CA GLU A 144 -6.21 -3.57 -21.47
C GLU A 144 -4.82 -3.14 -20.99
N ASN A 145 -4.52 -3.32 -19.71
CA ASN A 145 -3.25 -2.97 -19.10
C ASN A 145 -2.24 -4.13 -19.12
N LEU A 146 -2.64 -5.32 -19.55
CA LEU A 146 -1.84 -6.54 -19.40
C LEU A 146 -0.47 -6.45 -20.09
N GLY A 147 -0.35 -5.65 -21.16
CA GLY A 147 0.94 -5.41 -21.80
C GLY A 147 2.00 -4.79 -20.88
N LYS A 148 1.56 -4.00 -19.89
CA LYS A 148 2.42 -3.40 -18.87
C LYS A 148 2.44 -4.20 -17.56
N GLU A 149 1.35 -4.91 -17.25
CA GLU A 149 1.10 -5.53 -15.94
C GLU A 149 1.14 -7.08 -15.97
N TYR A 150 1.60 -7.69 -17.08
CA TYR A 150 1.64 -9.16 -17.25
C TYR A 150 2.39 -9.89 -16.11
N TYR A 151 3.41 -9.25 -15.56
CA TYR A 151 4.23 -9.81 -14.49
C TYR A 151 3.40 -10.10 -13.22
N ARG A 152 2.30 -9.40 -13.01
CA ARG A 152 1.37 -9.62 -11.90
C ARG A 152 0.63 -10.96 -11.98
N LEU A 153 0.66 -11.62 -13.14
CA LEU A 153 0.16 -12.96 -13.38
C LEU A 153 1.26 -14.03 -13.44
N MET A 154 2.52 -13.68 -13.15
CA MET A 154 3.65 -14.64 -13.20
C MET A 154 3.48 -15.81 -12.22
N PHE A 155 2.76 -15.62 -11.10
CA PHE A 155 2.45 -16.70 -10.16
C PHE A 155 1.65 -17.85 -10.80
N LEU A 156 1.01 -17.63 -11.95
CA LEU A 156 0.35 -18.71 -12.71
C LEU A 156 1.35 -19.78 -13.20
N VAL A 157 2.60 -19.38 -13.46
CA VAL A 157 3.61 -20.24 -14.10
C VAL A 157 4.85 -20.48 -13.23
N ASP A 158 5.07 -19.68 -12.22
CA ASP A 158 6.20 -19.79 -11.28
C ASP A 158 5.71 -19.72 -9.83
N ALA A 159 5.76 -20.88 -9.13
CA ALA A 159 5.37 -20.97 -7.72
C ALA A 159 6.28 -20.19 -6.77
N LYS A 160 7.48 -19.82 -7.20
CA LYS A 160 8.42 -19.00 -6.41
C LYS A 160 8.20 -17.51 -6.61
N ASN A 161 7.48 -17.13 -7.66
CA ASN A 161 7.14 -15.76 -7.94
C ASN A 161 5.91 -15.41 -7.13
N GLU A 162 6.12 -15.02 -5.88
CA GLU A 162 5.05 -14.56 -5.01
C GLU A 162 4.47 -13.28 -5.60
N HIS A 163 3.15 -13.18 -5.61
CA HIS A 163 2.41 -12.02 -6.12
C HIS A 163 2.80 -10.71 -5.42
N LEU A 164 3.27 -10.80 -4.17
CA LEU A 164 3.89 -9.71 -3.39
C LEU A 164 5.19 -9.17 -4.01
N SER A 165 5.71 -9.81 -5.06
CA SER A 165 7.00 -9.41 -5.63
C SER A 165 6.97 -8.05 -6.31
N LYS A 166 5.81 -7.51 -6.76
CA LYS A 166 5.78 -6.17 -7.37
C LYS A 166 6.01 -5.07 -6.35
N GLU A 167 5.22 -5.05 -5.26
CA GLU A 167 5.42 -4.06 -4.20
C GLU A 167 6.85 -4.14 -3.66
N MET A 168 7.37 -5.35 -3.53
CA MET A 168 8.74 -5.57 -3.08
C MET A 168 9.78 -5.13 -4.14
N GLN A 169 9.56 -5.41 -5.43
CA GLN A 169 10.43 -4.95 -6.53
C GLN A 169 10.41 -3.43 -6.67
N VAL A 170 9.23 -2.82 -6.69
CA VAL A 170 9.08 -1.35 -6.71
C VAL A 170 9.81 -0.73 -5.52
N SER A 171 9.67 -1.33 -4.34
CA SER A 171 10.31 -0.85 -3.12
C SER A 171 11.83 -1.05 -3.13
N MET A 172 12.32 -2.15 -3.70
CA MET A 172 13.77 -2.33 -3.91
C MET A 172 14.33 -1.30 -4.90
N GLN A 173 13.64 -1.03 -6.01
CA GLN A 173 14.04 0.00 -6.97
C GLN A 173 14.03 1.40 -6.32
N ALA A 174 12.98 1.71 -5.54
CA ALA A 174 12.95 2.94 -4.76
C ALA A 174 14.15 3.05 -3.80
N GLY A 175 14.47 1.95 -3.10
CA GLY A 175 15.64 1.87 -2.22
C GLY A 175 16.96 2.14 -2.93
N GLU A 176 17.14 1.62 -4.13
CA GLU A 176 18.32 1.89 -4.94
C GLU A 176 18.40 3.36 -5.38
N ILE A 177 17.27 3.97 -5.74
CA ILE A 177 17.20 5.39 -6.12
C ILE A 177 17.53 6.27 -4.91
N VAL A 178 16.86 6.02 -3.77
CA VAL A 178 17.13 6.73 -2.51
C VAL A 178 18.59 6.58 -2.10
N GLY A 179 19.15 5.37 -2.22
CA GLY A 179 20.56 5.11 -1.93
C GLY A 179 21.51 5.94 -2.78
N ARG A 180 21.26 6.07 -4.08
CA ARG A 180 22.05 6.91 -4.99
C ARG A 180 21.95 8.39 -4.63
N ILE A 181 20.73 8.88 -4.34
CA ILE A 181 20.53 10.27 -3.90
C ILE A 181 21.31 10.51 -2.60
N TYR A 182 21.19 9.60 -1.63
CA TYR A 182 21.89 9.69 -0.36
C TYR A 182 23.40 9.74 -0.51
N GLU A 183 23.98 8.84 -1.31
CA GLU A 183 25.43 8.81 -1.56
C GLU A 183 25.93 10.06 -2.26
N ALA A 184 25.17 10.58 -3.21
CA ALA A 184 25.50 11.81 -3.89
C ALA A 184 25.39 13.03 -2.97
N LEU A 185 24.39 13.07 -2.08
CA LEU A 185 24.25 14.10 -1.05
C LEU A 185 25.41 14.04 -0.04
N LEU A 186 25.79 12.85 0.44
CA LEU A 186 26.91 12.68 1.37
C LEU A 186 28.21 13.21 0.78
N LYS A 187 28.47 12.94 -0.49
CA LYS A 187 29.61 13.51 -1.20
C LYS A 187 29.53 15.04 -1.31
N ALA A 188 28.33 15.58 -1.53
CA ALA A 188 28.12 17.02 -1.66
C ALA A 188 28.31 17.76 -0.33
N TYR A 189 27.94 17.17 0.80
CA TYR A 189 28.21 17.73 2.12
C TYR A 189 29.72 17.68 2.47
N GLY A 190 30.41 16.64 2.10
CA GLY A 190 31.86 16.50 2.28
C GLY A 190 32.33 16.12 3.67
N ASP A 191 31.40 15.91 4.63
CA ASP A 191 31.69 15.40 5.97
C ASP A 191 30.56 14.48 6.45
N ASP A 192 30.83 13.69 7.51
CA ASP A 192 29.92 12.72 8.11
C ASP A 192 29.68 12.99 9.61
N SER A 193 29.78 14.25 10.03
CA SER A 193 29.42 14.65 11.39
C SER A 193 27.97 14.31 11.71
N PRO A 194 27.61 14.06 12.98
CA PRO A 194 26.23 13.75 13.36
C PRO A 194 25.22 14.82 12.91
N GLU A 195 25.61 16.07 12.92
CA GLU A 195 24.78 17.19 12.49
C GLU A 195 24.56 17.18 10.98
N THR A 196 25.62 16.98 10.18
CA THR A 196 25.56 16.85 8.72
C THR A 196 24.71 15.64 8.33
N LEU A 197 24.88 14.50 8.96
CA LEU A 197 24.08 13.30 8.69
C LEU A 197 22.60 13.54 9.01
N ARG A 198 22.27 14.30 10.06
CA ARG A 198 20.90 14.70 10.36
C ARG A 198 20.31 15.56 9.23
N TRP A 199 20.99 16.61 8.81
CA TRP A 199 20.52 17.46 7.70
C TRP A 199 20.35 16.67 6.39
N LEU A 200 21.31 15.80 6.09
CA LEU A 200 21.25 14.92 4.91
C LEU A 200 20.03 14.03 4.95
N ASN A 201 19.75 13.40 6.09
CA ASN A 201 18.60 12.53 6.29
C ASN A 201 17.27 13.30 6.06
N ILE A 202 17.12 14.47 6.67
CA ILE A 202 15.93 15.32 6.51
C ILE A 202 15.79 15.77 5.06
N LEU A 203 16.88 16.19 4.41
CA LEU A 203 16.86 16.60 3.01
C LEU A 203 16.42 15.45 2.10
N CYS A 204 16.96 14.25 2.32
CA CYS A 204 16.59 13.07 1.54
C CYS A 204 15.10 12.73 1.67
N VAL A 205 14.55 12.76 2.89
CA VAL A 205 13.11 12.54 3.13
C VAL A 205 12.25 13.60 2.44
N ARG A 206 12.64 14.88 2.52
CA ARG A 206 11.93 15.99 1.85
C ARG A 206 11.91 15.84 0.33
N ILE A 207 13.03 15.44 -0.28
CA ILE A 207 13.12 15.21 -1.72
C ILE A 207 12.18 14.06 -2.12
N VAL A 208 12.24 12.93 -1.42
CA VAL A 208 11.42 11.75 -1.75
C VAL A 208 9.94 12.03 -1.49
N PHE A 209 9.60 12.79 -0.44
CA PHE A 209 8.23 13.25 -0.24
C PHE A 209 7.72 14.10 -1.42
N CYS A 210 8.54 15.03 -1.94
CA CYS A 210 8.14 15.85 -3.08
C CYS A 210 7.94 15.02 -4.36
N LEU A 211 8.78 14.02 -4.61
CA LEU A 211 8.64 13.07 -5.70
C LEU A 211 7.33 12.28 -5.58
N TYR A 212 7.08 11.73 -4.39
CA TYR A 212 5.83 11.04 -4.10
C TYR A 212 4.60 11.96 -4.27
N ALA A 213 4.66 13.18 -3.74
CA ALA A 213 3.56 14.14 -3.79
C ALA A 213 3.19 14.53 -5.24
N GLU A 214 4.15 14.55 -6.14
CA GLU A 214 3.93 14.77 -7.58
C GLU A 214 3.19 13.59 -8.20
N ASP A 215 3.72 12.37 -8.06
CA ASP A 215 3.17 11.17 -8.70
C ASP A 215 1.82 10.74 -8.09
N ALA A 216 1.61 11.00 -6.79
CA ALA A 216 0.35 10.77 -6.11
C ALA A 216 -0.73 11.83 -6.39
N GLY A 217 -0.42 12.88 -7.17
CA GLY A 217 -1.37 13.95 -7.52
C GLY A 217 -1.61 14.97 -6.41
N VAL A 218 -0.81 14.97 -5.34
CA VAL A 218 -0.82 16.01 -4.29
C VAL A 218 -0.28 17.33 -4.84
N PHE A 219 0.74 17.26 -5.69
CA PHE A 219 1.16 18.35 -6.57
C PHE A 219 0.52 18.17 -7.94
N ALA A 220 0.48 19.25 -8.76
CA ALA A 220 0.07 19.12 -10.13
C ALA A 220 1.05 18.25 -10.93
N HIS A 221 0.58 17.61 -11.99
CA HIS A 221 1.39 16.73 -12.83
C HIS A 221 2.68 17.42 -13.31
N ASP A 222 3.81 16.76 -13.12
CA ASP A 222 5.17 17.22 -13.45
C ASP A 222 5.55 18.59 -12.83
N GLN A 223 4.89 19.02 -11.76
CA GLN A 223 5.10 20.35 -11.17
C GLN A 223 6.47 20.46 -10.51
N PHE A 224 6.88 19.47 -9.74
CA PHE A 224 8.19 19.40 -9.07
C PHE A 224 9.30 19.23 -10.10
N HIS A 225 9.12 18.30 -11.03
CA HIS A 225 10.03 18.09 -12.15
C HIS A 225 10.26 19.37 -12.96
N ASN A 226 9.17 20.00 -13.43
CA ASN A 226 9.23 21.19 -14.24
C ASN A 226 9.85 22.39 -13.49
N TYR A 227 9.64 22.46 -12.18
CA TYR A 227 10.25 23.50 -11.35
C TYR A 227 11.75 23.31 -11.30
N LEU A 228 12.25 22.12 -10.91
CA LEU A 228 13.68 21.84 -10.73
C LEU A 228 14.47 21.83 -12.05
N SER A 229 13.85 21.39 -13.14
CA SER A 229 14.50 21.30 -14.45
C SER A 229 14.97 22.65 -15.00
N ARG A 230 14.48 23.77 -14.46
CA ARG A 230 14.89 25.14 -14.84
C ARG A 230 16.23 25.58 -14.27
N PHE A 231 16.75 24.84 -13.29
CA PHE A 231 17.97 25.18 -12.58
C PHE A 231 19.11 24.26 -13.01
N ASP A 232 20.28 24.84 -13.16
CA ASP A 232 21.54 24.09 -13.23
C ASP A 232 21.95 23.62 -11.83
N ALA A 233 23.06 22.88 -11.73
CA ALA A 233 23.53 22.35 -10.47
C ALA A 233 23.81 23.44 -9.42
N GLU A 234 24.33 24.60 -9.83
CA GLU A 234 24.61 25.72 -8.92
C GLU A 234 23.30 26.33 -8.37
N GLY A 235 22.26 26.40 -9.18
CA GLY A 235 20.95 26.94 -8.82
C GLY A 235 20.09 26.02 -7.94
N MET A 236 20.37 24.71 -7.94
CA MET A 236 19.53 23.72 -7.23
C MET A 236 19.39 24.00 -5.73
N ARG A 237 20.47 24.39 -5.06
CA ARG A 237 20.43 24.75 -3.62
C ARG A 237 19.41 25.85 -3.36
N THR A 238 19.43 26.90 -4.14
CA THR A 238 18.48 28.02 -4.03
C THR A 238 17.07 27.58 -4.37
N ALA A 239 16.91 26.71 -5.36
CA ALA A 239 15.60 26.18 -5.74
C ALA A 239 14.96 25.39 -4.59
N PHE A 240 15.70 24.50 -3.93
CA PHE A 240 15.20 23.74 -2.78
C PHE A 240 14.88 24.64 -1.56
N LEU A 241 15.73 25.61 -1.26
CA LEU A 241 15.46 26.57 -0.18
C LEU A 241 14.13 27.32 -0.40
N GLN A 242 13.92 27.83 -1.62
CA GLN A 242 12.69 28.56 -1.98
C GLN A 242 11.46 27.65 -1.99
N LEU A 243 11.60 26.42 -2.49
CA LEU A 243 10.52 25.44 -2.51
C LEU A 243 10.10 25.06 -1.08
N PHE A 244 11.04 24.68 -0.21
CA PHE A 244 10.73 24.26 1.16
C PHE A 244 10.13 25.41 1.97
N GLU A 245 10.63 26.63 1.82
CA GLU A 245 10.02 27.82 2.40
C GLU A 245 8.57 28.00 1.88
N THR A 246 8.32 27.78 0.61
CA THR A 246 7.00 27.91 0.01
C THR A 246 6.04 26.84 0.53
N LEU A 247 6.48 25.57 0.61
CA LEU A 247 5.68 24.45 1.12
C LEU A 247 5.34 24.61 2.61
N ASN A 248 6.21 25.28 3.37
CA ASN A 248 6.03 25.53 4.80
C ASN A 248 5.17 26.77 5.12
N LYS A 249 4.88 27.63 4.15
CA LYS A 249 4.11 28.86 4.37
C LYS A 249 2.68 28.78 3.84
N PRO A 250 1.65 29.09 4.67
CA PRO A 250 0.29 29.29 4.20
C PRO A 250 0.21 30.24 3.00
N ILE A 251 -0.73 29.98 2.11
CA ILE A 251 -0.84 30.72 0.84
C ILE A 251 -1.02 32.24 1.07
N ASP A 252 -1.80 32.60 2.09
CA ASP A 252 -2.07 34.00 2.48
C ASP A 252 -0.85 34.71 3.13
N GLN A 253 0.14 33.96 3.60
CA GLN A 253 1.36 34.51 4.21
C GLN A 253 2.54 34.57 3.24
N ARG A 254 2.35 34.08 2.00
CA ARG A 254 3.40 34.11 0.97
C ARG A 254 3.61 35.52 0.42
N SER A 255 4.86 35.81 0.04
CA SER A 255 5.18 37.09 -0.60
C SER A 255 4.37 37.28 -1.89
N ARG A 256 3.79 38.46 -2.07
CA ARG A 256 3.15 38.85 -3.35
C ARG A 256 4.12 38.82 -4.54
N PHE A 257 5.41 38.93 -4.29
CA PHE A 257 6.48 38.88 -5.28
C PHE A 257 7.07 37.51 -5.52
N LEU A 258 6.50 36.46 -4.87
CA LEU A 258 6.90 35.09 -5.13
C LEU A 258 6.69 34.76 -6.61
N ARG A 259 7.57 33.96 -7.20
CA ARG A 259 7.44 33.50 -8.58
C ARG A 259 6.16 32.68 -8.76
N ASP A 260 5.53 32.76 -9.92
CA ASP A 260 4.23 32.12 -10.16
C ASP A 260 4.31 30.59 -10.13
N ASP A 261 5.44 30.01 -10.55
CA ASP A 261 5.69 28.57 -10.47
C ASP A 261 5.78 28.07 -9.00
N LEU A 262 6.33 28.86 -8.09
CA LEU A 262 6.34 28.59 -6.66
C LEU A 262 4.97 28.84 -6.02
N LYS A 263 4.25 29.90 -6.44
CA LYS A 263 2.89 30.16 -5.92
C LYS A 263 1.94 29.00 -6.19
N ALA A 264 2.14 28.29 -7.30
CA ALA A 264 1.31 27.16 -7.70
C ALA A 264 1.46 25.93 -6.79
N PHE A 265 2.56 25.81 -6.01
CA PHE A 265 2.69 24.74 -5.05
C PHE A 265 1.70 24.91 -3.89
N PRO A 266 1.07 23.81 -3.44
CA PRO A 266 0.16 23.85 -2.30
C PRO A 266 0.91 24.18 -1.00
N TYR A 267 0.16 24.58 0.04
CA TYR A 267 0.68 24.63 1.41
C TYR A 267 0.61 23.24 2.01
N THR A 268 1.76 22.71 2.35
CA THR A 268 1.84 21.29 2.77
C THR A 268 1.61 21.15 4.28
N ASN A 269 2.16 22.07 5.12
CA ASN A 269 2.13 21.98 6.58
C ASN A 269 2.73 20.67 7.13
N GLY A 270 2.36 20.27 8.33
CA GLY A 270 2.68 18.96 8.92
C GLY A 270 4.04 18.87 9.63
N GLY A 271 4.84 19.94 9.64
CA GLY A 271 6.15 19.95 10.32
C GLY A 271 7.33 19.43 9.48
N LEU A 272 7.09 18.75 8.34
CA LEU A 272 8.17 18.19 7.51
C LEU A 272 9.16 19.25 7.01
N PHE A 273 8.69 20.44 6.70
CA PHE A 273 9.50 21.55 6.16
C PHE A 273 9.81 22.63 7.20
N GLU A 274 9.44 22.43 8.47
CA GLU A 274 9.57 23.46 9.53
C GLU A 274 11.02 23.62 9.99
N GLU A 275 11.75 22.51 10.16
CA GLU A 275 13.13 22.55 10.64
C GLU A 275 14.05 23.18 9.59
N GLU A 276 14.86 24.16 10.00
CA GLU A 276 15.92 24.71 9.15
C GLU A 276 17.09 23.73 9.07
N ILE A 277 17.46 23.38 7.84
CA ILE A 277 18.60 22.51 7.55
C ILE A 277 19.59 23.21 6.64
N GLU A 278 20.86 22.91 6.78
CA GLU A 278 21.83 23.34 5.81
C GLU A 278 21.76 22.44 4.57
N ILE A 279 21.55 23.03 3.39
CA ILE A 279 21.50 22.34 2.09
C ILE A 279 22.83 22.51 1.39
N PRO A 280 23.51 21.45 0.92
CA PRO A 280 24.82 21.55 0.28
C PRO A 280 24.70 22.16 -1.12
N GLN A 281 25.85 22.47 -1.73
CA GLN A 281 25.89 22.76 -3.16
C GLN A 281 25.67 21.45 -3.94
N PHE A 282 24.87 21.53 -5.01
CA PHE A 282 24.57 20.36 -5.82
C PHE A 282 25.64 20.14 -6.88
N THR A 283 25.95 18.88 -7.14
CA THR A 283 26.74 18.46 -8.30
C THR A 283 25.81 18.10 -9.46
N GLU A 284 26.33 18.08 -10.69
CA GLU A 284 25.54 17.61 -11.83
C GLU A 284 25.11 16.14 -11.69
N GLU A 285 25.95 15.30 -11.05
CA GLU A 285 25.60 13.91 -10.73
C GLU A 285 24.35 13.83 -9.82
N LEU A 286 24.32 14.63 -8.75
CA LEU A 286 23.18 14.69 -7.82
C LEU A 286 21.94 15.27 -8.51
N ARG A 287 22.09 16.32 -9.31
CA ARG A 287 21.01 16.89 -10.08
C ARG A 287 20.36 15.89 -11.03
N GLN A 288 21.18 15.12 -11.78
CA GLN A 288 20.67 14.08 -12.68
C GLN A 288 20.01 12.94 -11.91
N ALA A 289 20.55 12.52 -10.76
CA ALA A 289 19.96 11.49 -9.92
C ALA A 289 18.52 11.88 -9.48
N ILE A 290 18.28 13.16 -9.18
CA ILE A 290 16.95 13.63 -8.76
C ILE A 290 16.03 13.82 -9.97
N ILE A 291 16.46 14.58 -10.99
CA ILE A 291 15.58 14.99 -12.09
C ILE A 291 15.29 13.84 -13.05
N GLN A 292 16.31 13.09 -13.45
CA GLN A 292 16.16 12.02 -14.43
C GLN A 292 15.74 10.71 -13.77
N ASN A 293 16.57 10.20 -12.87
CA ASN A 293 16.39 8.84 -12.37
C ASN A 293 15.23 8.74 -11.35
N ALA A 294 15.07 9.75 -10.51
CA ALA A 294 14.04 9.72 -9.49
C ALA A 294 12.71 10.31 -9.96
N SER A 295 12.71 11.41 -10.73
CA SER A 295 11.44 12.07 -11.09
C SER A 295 10.85 11.56 -12.41
N LEU A 296 11.65 11.21 -13.43
CA LEU A 296 11.12 10.78 -14.73
C LEU A 296 11.06 9.27 -14.91
N ASP A 297 12.06 8.54 -14.39
CA ASP A 297 12.22 7.12 -14.71
C ASP A 297 11.47 6.21 -13.70
N PHE A 298 10.88 6.76 -12.65
CA PHE A 298 10.26 6.00 -11.57
C PHE A 298 8.92 6.62 -11.12
N ASP A 299 7.92 5.78 -10.88
CA ASP A 299 6.59 6.18 -10.37
C ASP A 299 6.51 5.93 -8.86
N TRP A 300 6.58 7.00 -8.07
CA TRP A 300 6.56 6.96 -6.61
C TRP A 300 5.18 6.63 -6.04
N SER A 301 4.11 6.81 -6.80
CA SER A 301 2.75 6.50 -6.33
C SER A 301 2.52 5.00 -6.11
N GLU A 302 3.35 4.15 -6.72
CA GLU A 302 3.28 2.70 -6.58
C GLU A 302 4.00 2.15 -5.33
N ILE A 303 4.72 2.99 -4.57
CA ILE A 303 5.42 2.54 -3.35
C ILE A 303 4.41 2.24 -2.25
N SER A 304 4.54 1.06 -1.64
CA SER A 304 3.86 0.76 -0.39
C SER A 304 4.40 1.64 0.75
N PRO A 305 3.54 2.41 1.45
CA PRO A 305 3.98 3.23 2.59
C PRO A 305 4.65 2.42 3.70
N THR A 306 4.21 1.18 3.91
CA THR A 306 4.79 0.25 4.89
C THR A 306 6.24 -0.10 4.53
N ILE A 307 6.53 -0.23 3.23
CA ILE A 307 7.87 -0.54 2.75
C ILE A 307 8.74 0.73 2.64
N PHE A 308 8.12 1.89 2.43
CA PHE A 308 8.81 3.18 2.44
C PHE A 308 9.69 3.35 3.69
N GLY A 309 9.12 3.11 4.87
CA GLY A 309 9.87 3.15 6.13
C GLY A 309 11.09 2.23 6.14
N ALA A 310 10.90 0.98 5.69
CA ALA A 310 11.97 -0.02 5.63
C ALA A 310 13.10 0.35 4.67
N VAL A 311 12.76 0.93 3.51
CA VAL A 311 13.73 1.40 2.53
C VAL A 311 14.63 2.48 3.13
N PHE A 312 14.02 3.45 3.81
CA PHE A 312 14.78 4.52 4.45
C PHE A 312 15.66 4.00 5.59
N GLU A 313 15.13 3.13 6.44
CA GLU A 313 15.89 2.54 7.55
C GLU A 313 17.09 1.74 7.06
N SER A 314 16.91 0.91 6.02
CA SER A 314 17.99 0.09 5.46
C SER A 314 19.06 0.92 4.71
N THR A 315 18.65 2.01 4.07
CA THR A 315 19.51 2.83 3.24
C THR A 315 20.30 3.86 4.05
N LEU A 316 19.67 4.44 5.07
CA LEU A 316 20.20 5.59 5.79
C LEU A 316 20.85 5.22 7.13
N ASN A 317 20.58 4.03 7.68
CA ASN A 317 21.22 3.59 8.92
C ASN A 317 22.59 2.96 8.63
N PRO A 318 23.72 3.57 9.07
CA PRO A 318 25.08 3.06 8.79
C PRO A 318 25.35 1.66 9.35
N GLN A 319 24.61 1.24 10.39
CA GLN A 319 24.78 -0.08 11.03
C GLN A 319 24.09 -1.19 10.23
N THR A 320 22.88 -0.96 9.74
CA THR A 320 22.14 -1.92 8.90
C THR A 320 22.75 -2.00 7.49
N ARG A 321 23.25 -0.90 6.96
CA ARG A 321 23.95 -0.83 5.67
C ARG A 321 25.19 -1.72 5.61
N ARG A 322 25.96 -1.84 6.70
CA ARG A 322 27.16 -2.70 6.78
C ARG A 322 26.82 -4.20 6.93
N SER A 323 25.65 -4.53 7.45
CA SER A 323 25.22 -5.92 7.65
C SER A 323 24.54 -6.55 6.44
N GLY A 324 24.23 -5.78 5.39
CA GLY A 324 23.67 -6.27 4.12
C GLY A 324 22.26 -6.87 4.24
N GLY A 325 21.54 -6.61 5.33
CA GLY A 325 20.20 -7.14 5.56
C GLY A 325 19.17 -6.04 5.79
N MET A 326 18.09 -6.06 5.03
CA MET A 326 16.89 -5.30 5.35
C MET A 326 16.23 -5.93 6.58
N HIS A 327 16.37 -5.29 7.74
CA HIS A 327 15.65 -5.70 8.95
C HIS A 327 14.33 -4.90 9.01
N TYR A 328 13.33 -5.33 8.26
CA TYR A 328 11.98 -4.78 8.42
C TYR A 328 10.99 -5.89 8.77
N THR A 329 9.95 -5.52 9.50
CA THR A 329 8.86 -6.44 9.77
C THR A 329 7.98 -6.53 8.53
N SER A 330 7.98 -7.68 7.86
CA SER A 330 7.17 -7.88 6.65
C SER A 330 5.68 -7.67 6.96
N ILE A 331 4.92 -7.21 5.97
CA ILE A 331 3.47 -7.02 6.06
C ILE A 331 2.81 -8.30 6.59
N GLU A 332 3.24 -9.47 6.12
CA GLU A 332 2.76 -10.77 6.58
C GLU A 332 2.97 -10.99 8.10
N ASN A 333 4.13 -10.59 8.63
CA ASN A 333 4.40 -10.70 10.07
C ASN A 333 3.63 -9.66 10.88
N ILE A 334 3.37 -8.47 10.32
CA ILE A 334 2.51 -7.47 10.93
C ILE A 334 1.09 -8.05 11.07
N HIS A 335 0.55 -8.65 10.01
CA HIS A 335 -0.78 -9.25 10.03
C HIS A 335 -0.91 -10.42 10.99
N LYS A 336 0.15 -11.21 11.24
CA LYS A 336 0.15 -12.23 12.31
C LYS A 336 -0.13 -11.64 13.70
N VAL A 337 0.13 -10.36 13.90
CA VAL A 337 -0.14 -9.63 15.15
C VAL A 337 -1.47 -8.90 15.10
N ILE A 338 -1.70 -8.04 14.09
CA ILE A 338 -2.88 -7.17 14.06
C ILE A 338 -4.18 -7.92 13.75
N ASP A 339 -4.12 -8.99 12.94
CA ASP A 339 -5.31 -9.76 12.59
C ASP A 339 -5.98 -10.39 13.81
N PRO A 340 -5.29 -11.21 14.63
CA PRO A 340 -5.92 -11.80 15.80
C PRO A 340 -6.16 -10.79 16.94
N LEU A 341 -5.45 -9.67 16.95
CA LEU A 341 -5.57 -8.67 18.01
C LEU A 341 -6.88 -7.87 17.91
N PHE A 342 -7.27 -7.41 16.71
CA PHE A 342 -8.46 -6.60 16.49
C PHE A 342 -9.05 -6.68 15.08
N LEU A 343 -8.24 -6.92 14.03
CA LEU A 343 -8.69 -6.75 12.66
C LEU A 343 -9.74 -7.79 12.26
N ASN A 344 -9.57 -9.05 12.70
CA ASN A 344 -10.55 -10.12 12.45
C ASN A 344 -11.91 -9.83 13.08
N ASP A 345 -11.94 -9.22 14.26
CA ASP A 345 -13.19 -8.85 14.94
C ASP A 345 -13.89 -7.71 14.20
N LEU A 346 -13.13 -6.69 13.75
CA LEU A 346 -13.67 -5.59 12.96
C LEU A 346 -14.20 -6.08 11.60
N ARG A 347 -13.48 -7.00 10.95
CA ARG A 347 -13.93 -7.60 9.69
C ARG A 347 -15.22 -8.38 9.86
N ARG A 348 -15.29 -9.24 10.87
CA ARG A 348 -16.51 -10.02 11.18
C ARG A 348 -17.71 -9.10 11.43
N GLU A 349 -17.53 -8.01 12.18
CA GLU A 349 -18.60 -7.04 12.42
C GLU A 349 -19.08 -6.41 11.11
N LEU A 350 -18.18 -6.02 10.21
CA LEU A 350 -18.56 -5.49 8.91
C LEU A 350 -19.33 -6.51 8.09
N ASP A 351 -18.86 -7.77 8.04
CA ASP A 351 -19.53 -8.86 7.31
C ASP A 351 -20.96 -9.08 7.84
N GLU A 352 -21.16 -9.09 9.17
CA GLU A 352 -22.49 -9.19 9.79
C GLU A 352 -23.40 -8.00 9.43
N ILE A 353 -22.84 -6.79 9.32
CA ILE A 353 -23.58 -5.60 8.90
C ILE A 353 -24.01 -5.70 7.43
N LEU A 354 -23.14 -6.23 6.58
CA LEU A 354 -23.40 -6.40 5.15
C LEU A 354 -24.52 -7.44 4.87
N GLU A 355 -24.72 -8.41 5.77
CA GLU A 355 -25.82 -9.36 5.70
C GLU A 355 -27.21 -8.74 6.02
N GLU A 356 -27.27 -7.52 6.59
CA GLU A 356 -28.52 -6.84 6.92
C GLU A 356 -29.35 -6.54 5.66
N LYS A 357 -30.53 -7.13 5.59
CA LYS A 357 -31.42 -7.05 4.41
C LYS A 357 -32.16 -5.71 4.30
N VAL A 358 -32.38 -5.02 5.42
CA VAL A 358 -33.09 -3.75 5.45
C VAL A 358 -32.10 -2.61 5.19
N GLU A 359 -32.12 -2.05 4.00
CA GLU A 359 -31.19 -1.03 3.55
C GLU A 359 -31.00 0.15 4.52
N LYS A 360 -32.11 0.68 5.06
CA LYS A 360 -32.06 1.79 6.04
C LYS A 360 -31.34 1.40 7.32
N GLN A 361 -31.52 0.16 7.80
CA GLN A 361 -30.84 -0.35 8.99
C GLN A 361 -29.37 -0.61 8.69
N ARG A 362 -29.06 -1.22 7.53
CA ARG A 362 -27.70 -1.46 7.07
C ARG A 362 -26.90 -0.15 7.01
N ARG A 363 -27.44 0.90 6.38
CA ARG A 363 -26.77 2.22 6.32
C ARG A 363 -26.51 2.81 7.70
N ARG A 364 -27.47 2.72 8.63
CA ARG A 364 -27.27 3.20 10.01
C ARG A 364 -26.19 2.40 10.73
N LYS A 365 -26.14 1.08 10.57
CA LYS A 365 -25.12 0.22 11.15
C LYS A 365 -23.74 0.52 10.55
N LEU A 366 -23.63 0.72 9.23
CA LEU A 366 -22.39 1.11 8.56
C LEU A 366 -21.86 2.47 9.07
N GLN A 367 -22.76 3.43 9.33
CA GLN A 367 -22.35 4.70 9.93
C GLN A 367 -21.82 4.51 11.34
N ALA A 368 -22.50 3.75 12.19
CA ALA A 368 -22.03 3.44 13.54
C ALA A 368 -20.69 2.67 13.52
N TYR A 369 -20.51 1.78 12.54
CA TYR A 369 -19.26 1.08 12.34
C TYR A 369 -18.11 2.04 11.99
N GLN A 370 -18.32 3.00 11.09
CA GLN A 370 -17.33 4.04 10.81
C GLN A 370 -17.01 4.88 12.07
N ASP A 371 -18.02 5.23 12.87
CA ASP A 371 -17.82 5.95 14.14
C ASP A 371 -16.98 5.11 15.12
N ARG A 372 -17.20 3.80 15.16
CA ARG A 372 -16.38 2.87 15.94
C ARG A 372 -14.94 2.82 15.44
N LEU A 373 -14.69 2.67 14.13
CA LEU A 373 -13.34 2.70 13.57
C LEU A 373 -12.62 4.00 13.94
N ALA A 374 -13.30 5.13 13.85
CA ALA A 374 -12.75 6.44 14.19
C ALA A 374 -12.47 6.64 15.69
N SER A 375 -13.10 5.85 16.55
CA SER A 375 -12.88 5.92 18.01
C SER A 375 -11.71 5.09 18.52
N LEU A 376 -11.12 4.23 17.67
CA LEU A 376 -9.99 3.39 18.06
C LEU A 376 -8.70 4.21 18.06
N THR A 377 -7.82 3.94 19.02
CA THR A 377 -6.48 4.53 19.11
C THR A 377 -5.43 3.43 19.20
N PHE A 378 -4.28 3.65 18.59
CA PHE A 378 -3.19 2.68 18.48
C PHE A 378 -1.89 3.31 18.94
N LEU A 379 -1.13 2.59 19.77
CA LEU A 379 0.19 3.01 20.24
C LEU A 379 1.19 1.89 19.96
N ASP A 380 2.28 2.24 19.29
CA ASP A 380 3.48 1.41 19.17
C ASP A 380 4.63 2.07 19.95
N PRO A 381 5.06 1.50 21.10
CA PRO A 381 6.08 2.11 21.95
C PRO A 381 7.52 1.89 21.45
N ALA A 382 7.70 1.23 20.32
CA ALA A 382 8.99 1.04 19.66
C ALA A 382 8.77 0.98 18.14
N CYS A 383 8.15 2.05 17.61
CA CYS A 383 7.54 2.02 16.28
C CYS A 383 8.53 1.95 15.12
N GLY A 384 9.84 2.20 15.36
CA GLY A 384 10.82 2.26 14.27
C GLY A 384 10.38 3.25 13.19
N SER A 385 10.43 2.83 11.95
CA SER A 385 9.93 3.55 10.78
C SER A 385 8.40 3.52 10.61
N GLY A 386 7.65 3.05 11.61
CA GLY A 386 6.18 3.11 11.66
C GLY A 386 5.45 2.01 10.91
N ASN A 387 6.08 0.90 10.57
CA ASN A 387 5.50 -0.15 9.73
C ASN A 387 4.19 -0.73 10.30
N PHE A 388 4.12 -1.01 11.62
CA PHE A 388 2.89 -1.48 12.27
C PHE A 388 1.78 -0.43 12.25
N LEU A 389 2.11 0.82 12.52
CA LEU A 389 1.14 1.93 12.53
C LEU A 389 0.58 2.17 11.12
N THR A 390 1.47 2.17 10.13
CA THR A 390 1.14 2.37 8.71
C THR A 390 0.22 1.26 8.19
N GLU A 391 0.57 -0.02 8.40
CA GLU A 391 -0.25 -1.14 7.94
C GLU A 391 -1.58 -1.22 8.71
N THR A 392 -1.59 -0.87 9.99
CA THR A 392 -2.83 -0.79 10.78
C THR A 392 -3.74 0.32 10.22
N TYR A 393 -3.20 1.49 9.91
CA TYR A 393 -3.96 2.57 9.29
C TYR A 393 -4.54 2.14 7.94
N LEU A 394 -3.72 1.57 7.05
CA LEU A 394 -4.17 1.08 5.74
C LEU A 394 -5.29 0.04 5.88
N SER A 395 -5.15 -0.89 6.81
CA SER A 395 -6.15 -1.93 7.06
C SER A 395 -7.49 -1.35 7.54
N LEU A 396 -7.47 -0.39 8.47
CA LEU A 396 -8.67 0.29 8.93
C LEU A 396 -9.34 1.12 7.82
N ARG A 397 -8.54 1.81 7.02
CA ARG A 397 -9.04 2.61 5.88
C ARG A 397 -9.67 1.74 4.81
N ARG A 398 -9.13 0.55 4.55
CA ARG A 398 -9.74 -0.42 3.63
C ARG A 398 -11.12 -0.88 4.13
N LEU A 399 -11.25 -1.17 5.43
CA LEU A 399 -12.55 -1.49 6.04
C LEU A 399 -13.53 -0.30 5.95
N GLU A 400 -13.06 0.90 6.22
CA GLU A 400 -13.86 2.12 6.09
C GLU A 400 -14.28 2.37 4.63
N ASN A 401 -13.39 2.21 3.67
CA ASN A 401 -13.68 2.37 2.24
C ASN A 401 -14.75 1.35 1.77
N GLU A 402 -14.74 0.13 2.29
CA GLU A 402 -15.78 -0.85 2.02
C GLU A 402 -17.14 -0.40 2.61
N ALA A 403 -17.14 0.10 3.85
CA ALA A 403 -18.34 0.65 4.48
C ALA A 403 -18.88 1.88 3.72
N ILE A 404 -17.99 2.77 3.24
CA ILE A 404 -18.36 3.93 2.41
C ILE A 404 -18.97 3.45 1.09
N ARG A 405 -18.36 2.50 0.39
CA ARG A 405 -18.86 1.94 -0.87
C ARG A 405 -20.29 1.43 -0.73
N GLU A 406 -20.55 0.68 0.34
CA GLU A 406 -21.88 0.12 0.60
C GLU A 406 -22.91 1.16 1.05
N ARG A 407 -22.51 2.18 1.82
CA ARG A 407 -23.41 3.28 2.21
C ARG A 407 -23.90 4.08 1.01
N TYR A 408 -23.03 4.30 0.03
CA TYR A 408 -23.30 5.18 -1.11
C TYR A 408 -23.62 4.43 -2.40
N HIS A 409 -23.72 3.11 -2.35
CA HIS A 409 -24.03 2.29 -3.52
C HIS A 409 -25.32 2.76 -4.21
N GLY A 410 -25.20 3.19 -5.48
CA GLY A 410 -26.34 3.58 -6.33
C GLY A 410 -26.89 5.00 -6.12
N GLN A 411 -26.27 5.85 -5.33
CA GLN A 411 -26.68 7.26 -5.16
C GLN A 411 -25.61 8.22 -5.69
N SER A 412 -26.08 9.28 -6.37
CA SER A 412 -25.22 10.45 -6.62
C SER A 412 -25.04 11.23 -5.32
N PHE A 413 -23.84 11.70 -5.05
CA PHE A 413 -23.52 12.58 -3.90
C PHE A 413 -24.21 13.94 -3.93
N ILE A 414 -25.00 14.23 -4.97
CA ILE A 414 -25.71 15.49 -5.14
C ILE A 414 -26.78 15.61 -4.04
N GLY A 415 -26.50 16.43 -3.03
CA GLY A 415 -27.44 16.77 -1.96
C GLY A 415 -27.11 16.24 -0.57
N PHE A 416 -25.95 15.62 -0.35
CA PHE A 416 -25.48 15.26 0.99
C PHE A 416 -24.69 16.41 1.63
N GLU A 417 -25.02 16.72 2.88
CA GLU A 417 -24.32 17.74 3.69
C GLU A 417 -22.89 17.32 4.11
N GLU A 418 -22.56 16.03 4.05
CA GLU A 418 -21.21 15.53 4.37
C GLU A 418 -20.30 15.67 3.14
N VAL A 419 -19.45 16.67 3.17
CA VAL A 419 -18.43 16.93 2.13
C VAL A 419 -17.31 15.88 2.16
N ASN A 420 -17.00 15.30 3.32
CA ASN A 420 -15.97 14.27 3.49
C ASN A 420 -16.50 13.09 4.30
N PRO A 421 -16.67 11.89 3.68
CA PRO A 421 -17.18 10.71 4.36
C PRO A 421 -16.15 9.97 5.21
N ILE A 422 -14.87 10.38 5.17
CA ILE A 422 -13.75 9.74 5.85
C ILE A 422 -13.75 10.14 7.32
N LYS A 423 -13.69 9.17 8.22
CA LYS A 423 -13.63 9.36 9.67
C LYS A 423 -12.34 8.84 10.29
N VAL A 424 -11.77 7.78 9.74
CA VAL A 424 -10.47 7.24 10.18
C VAL A 424 -9.36 8.20 9.76
N SER A 425 -8.53 8.60 10.72
CA SER A 425 -7.47 9.59 10.54
C SER A 425 -6.15 9.07 11.14
N ILE A 426 -5.02 9.52 10.60
CA ILE A 426 -3.70 9.25 11.19
C ILE A 426 -3.58 9.79 12.64
N GLN A 427 -4.43 10.72 13.04
CA GLN A 427 -4.43 11.26 14.41
C GLN A 427 -4.76 10.20 15.50
N GLN A 428 -5.26 9.04 15.11
CA GLN A 428 -5.56 7.91 16.00
C GLN A 428 -4.31 7.06 16.32
N PHE A 429 -3.18 7.33 15.67
CA PHE A 429 -1.97 6.51 15.72
C PHE A 429 -0.89 7.24 16.50
N TYR A 430 -0.25 6.54 17.41
CA TYR A 430 0.76 7.07 18.33
C TYR A 430 1.99 6.18 18.28
N GLY A 431 3.18 6.79 18.36
CA GLY A 431 4.43 6.05 18.36
C GLY A 431 5.46 6.67 19.31
N ILE A 432 6.32 5.82 19.84
CA ILE A 432 7.53 6.23 20.53
C ILE A 432 8.71 5.57 19.83
N GLU A 433 9.73 6.35 19.52
CA GLU A 433 10.95 5.83 18.88
C GLU A 433 12.16 6.57 19.42
N ILE A 434 13.24 5.85 19.67
CA ILE A 434 14.47 6.44 20.23
C ILE A 434 15.31 7.18 19.18
N ASN A 435 15.11 6.85 17.92
CA ASN A 435 15.83 7.43 16.80
C ASN A 435 14.98 8.54 16.16
N ASP A 436 15.47 9.79 16.26
CA ASP A 436 14.82 11.00 15.72
C ASP A 436 14.54 10.92 14.21
N PHE A 437 15.46 10.30 13.47
CA PHE A 437 15.28 10.08 12.05
C PHE A 437 14.14 9.11 11.76
N ALA A 438 14.05 7.99 12.48
CA ALA A 438 12.97 7.02 12.31
C ALA A 438 11.59 7.65 12.65
N VAL A 439 11.52 8.59 13.61
CA VAL A 439 10.33 9.40 13.87
C VAL A 439 9.88 10.18 12.63
N THR A 440 10.83 10.85 11.95
CA THR A 440 10.55 11.61 10.72
C THR A 440 10.06 10.69 9.60
N VAL A 441 10.68 9.53 9.44
CA VAL A 441 10.30 8.53 8.42
C VAL A 441 8.90 7.98 8.71
N ALA A 442 8.61 7.59 9.96
CA ALA A 442 7.31 7.05 10.37
C ALA A 442 6.18 8.06 10.14
N THR A 443 6.42 9.32 10.50
CA THR A 443 5.48 10.41 10.25
C THR A 443 5.20 10.59 8.76
N THR A 444 6.25 10.57 7.94
CA THR A 444 6.13 10.71 6.49
C THR A 444 5.39 9.51 5.88
N ALA A 445 5.68 8.29 6.33
CA ALA A 445 5.00 7.08 5.86
C ALA A 445 3.48 7.12 6.16
N LEU A 446 3.08 7.65 7.31
CA LEU A 446 1.66 7.82 7.65
C LEU A 446 0.98 8.88 6.76
N TRP A 447 1.64 10.00 6.42
CA TRP A 447 1.09 10.96 5.47
C TRP A 447 0.95 10.38 4.06
N ILE A 448 1.94 9.62 3.61
CA ILE A 448 1.87 8.89 2.33
C ILE A 448 0.68 7.93 2.33
N SER A 449 0.48 7.19 3.43
CA SER A 449 -0.66 6.28 3.59
C SER A 449 -1.99 7.02 3.54
N GLU A 450 -2.09 8.19 4.18
CA GLU A 450 -3.29 9.01 4.19
C GLU A 450 -3.62 9.48 2.77
N ALA A 451 -2.61 9.96 2.01
CA ALA A 451 -2.77 10.38 0.63
C ALA A 451 -3.24 9.24 -0.28
N GLN A 452 -2.63 8.06 -0.18
CA GLN A 452 -3.04 6.89 -0.97
C GLN A 452 -4.49 6.47 -0.67
N MET A 453 -4.85 6.37 0.60
CA MET A 453 -6.20 5.97 1.00
C MET A 453 -7.25 7.01 0.64
N LEU A 454 -6.89 8.29 0.60
CA LEU A 454 -7.74 9.36 0.09
C LEU A 454 -8.02 9.15 -1.40
N ALA A 455 -6.98 8.98 -2.22
CA ALA A 455 -7.13 8.74 -3.65
C ALA A 455 -7.98 7.49 -3.95
N GLU A 456 -7.90 6.45 -3.11
CA GLU A 456 -8.81 5.30 -3.21
C GLU A 456 -10.26 5.66 -2.88
N THR A 457 -10.48 6.47 -1.84
CA THR A 457 -11.83 6.91 -1.47
C THR A 457 -12.45 7.77 -2.56
N GLU A 458 -11.70 8.69 -3.17
CA GLU A 458 -12.15 9.55 -4.27
C GLU A 458 -12.66 8.73 -5.47
N LYS A 459 -11.96 7.63 -5.81
CA LYS A 459 -12.42 6.71 -6.85
C LYS A 459 -13.76 6.04 -6.50
N ILE A 460 -14.01 5.76 -5.20
CA ILE A 460 -15.26 5.16 -4.72
C ILE A 460 -16.40 6.15 -4.81
N ILE A 461 -16.20 7.38 -4.32
CA ILE A 461 -17.26 8.39 -4.23
C ILE A 461 -17.37 9.25 -5.50
N ARG A 462 -16.38 9.22 -6.38
CA ARG A 462 -16.27 10.03 -7.61
C ARG A 462 -16.34 11.54 -7.34
N LEU A 463 -15.72 11.97 -6.27
CA LEU A 463 -15.59 13.37 -5.88
C LEU A 463 -14.14 13.61 -5.46
N ASP A 464 -13.62 14.79 -5.78
CA ASP A 464 -12.33 15.23 -5.28
C ASP A 464 -12.47 15.71 -3.84
N ILE A 465 -11.61 15.23 -2.96
CA ILE A 465 -11.54 15.64 -1.55
C ILE A 465 -10.25 16.44 -1.37
N ASP A 466 -10.35 17.62 -0.79
CA ASP A 466 -9.18 18.44 -0.50
C ASP A 466 -8.31 17.76 0.58
N PHE A 467 -7.10 17.35 0.18
CA PHE A 467 -6.15 16.69 1.06
C PHE A 467 -5.26 17.67 1.83
N LEU A 468 -4.99 18.82 1.26
CA LEU A 468 -4.08 19.79 1.82
C LEU A 468 -4.83 20.93 2.55
N PRO A 469 -4.23 21.53 3.55
CA PRO A 469 -2.92 21.24 4.12
C PRO A 469 -2.90 19.97 4.96
N LEU A 470 -1.74 19.29 5.02
CA LEU A 470 -1.52 18.18 5.94
C LEU A 470 -1.80 18.66 7.36
N LYS A 471 -2.56 17.89 8.12
CA LYS A 471 -2.76 18.19 9.54
C LYS A 471 -1.44 18.03 10.28
N ALA A 472 -1.13 18.95 11.19
CA ALA A 472 0.00 18.79 12.08
C ALA A 472 -0.12 17.45 12.81
N TYR A 473 0.94 16.66 12.76
CA TYR A 473 0.95 15.31 13.32
C TYR A 473 2.19 15.15 14.20
N HIS A 474 1.98 15.16 15.50
CA HIS A 474 3.04 15.08 16.51
C HIS A 474 2.88 13.84 17.40
N ASN A 475 2.14 12.84 16.95
CA ASN A 475 1.82 11.67 17.76
C ASN A 475 2.96 10.63 17.75
N ILE A 476 3.94 10.75 16.85
CA ILE A 476 5.19 9.99 16.93
C ILE A 476 6.21 10.84 17.66
N ARG A 477 6.74 10.33 18.77
CA ARG A 477 7.65 11.07 19.64
C ARG A 477 9.00 10.38 19.76
N GLU A 478 10.06 11.20 19.70
CA GLU A 478 11.39 10.76 20.06
C GLU A 478 11.49 10.50 21.56
N GLY A 479 12.01 9.34 21.93
CA GLY A 479 12.28 9.01 23.31
C GLY A 479 12.46 7.52 23.59
N ASN A 480 12.90 7.23 24.81
CA ASN A 480 12.99 5.86 25.29
C ASN A 480 11.70 5.49 26.03
N ALA A 481 10.87 4.63 25.45
CA ALA A 481 9.58 4.23 26.00
C ALA A 481 9.66 3.65 27.42
N LEU A 482 10.79 3.03 27.78
CA LEU A 482 11.02 2.49 29.14
C LEU A 482 11.36 3.59 30.18
N ARG A 483 11.59 4.82 29.75
CA ARG A 483 11.99 5.94 30.59
C ARG A 483 11.10 7.17 30.46
N MET A 484 10.16 7.15 29.52
CA MET A 484 9.17 8.21 29.33
C MET A 484 7.93 7.95 30.18
N ASP A 485 7.28 9.05 30.57
CA ASP A 485 5.93 9.00 31.08
C ASP A 485 4.95 8.91 29.89
N TRP A 486 4.16 7.84 29.82
CA TRP A 486 3.21 7.61 28.72
C TRP A 486 1.94 8.46 28.85
N ASP A 487 1.68 9.04 30.02
CA ASP A 487 0.57 9.99 30.22
C ASP A 487 0.78 11.31 29.43
N ILE A 488 2.01 11.56 28.99
CA ILE A 488 2.36 12.71 28.11
C ILE A 488 1.88 12.49 26.66
N ILE A 489 1.51 11.28 26.28
CA ILE A 489 0.88 11.02 25.00
C ILE A 489 -0.56 11.52 25.14
N GLU A 490 -0.78 12.80 24.82
CA GLU A 490 -2.10 13.43 24.86
C GLU A 490 -3.04 12.68 23.92
N THR A 491 -3.84 11.78 24.51
CA THR A 491 -5.06 11.35 23.83
C THR A 491 -5.95 12.58 23.71
N PRO A 492 -6.50 12.89 22.53
CA PRO A 492 -7.48 13.96 22.41
C PRO A 492 -8.56 13.76 23.47
N SER A 493 -8.80 14.77 24.29
CA SER A 493 -9.66 14.72 25.47
C SER A 493 -11.12 14.33 25.20
N ASP A 494 -11.51 14.16 23.95
CA ASP A 494 -12.88 13.93 23.49
C ASP A 494 -13.11 12.53 22.87
N ILE A 495 -12.10 11.65 22.84
CA ILE A 495 -12.29 10.27 22.37
C ILE A 495 -12.58 9.39 23.60
N PRO A 496 -13.78 8.76 23.70
CA PRO A 496 -14.08 7.87 24.81
C PRO A 496 -13.15 6.66 24.79
N THR A 497 -12.34 6.51 25.82
CA THR A 497 -11.42 5.39 26.02
C THR A 497 -12.22 4.11 26.30
N ILE A 498 -12.68 3.43 25.28
CA ILE A 498 -13.53 2.22 25.44
C ILE A 498 -12.74 0.96 25.79
N TYR A 499 -11.43 0.93 25.60
CA TYR A 499 -10.63 -0.28 25.74
C TYR A 499 -9.51 -0.26 26.80
N ALA A 500 -9.35 0.81 27.58
CA ALA A 500 -8.34 0.85 28.65
C ALA A 500 -8.63 -0.10 29.84
N LYS A 501 -9.80 -0.77 29.89
CA LYS A 501 -10.19 -1.58 31.05
C LYS A 501 -9.98 -3.10 30.93
N ASN A 502 -9.64 -3.64 29.79
CA ASN A 502 -9.61 -5.12 29.59
C ASN A 502 -8.33 -5.69 28.98
N VAL A 503 -7.29 -4.92 28.78
CA VAL A 503 -5.99 -5.47 28.39
C VAL A 503 -5.10 -5.54 29.63
N HIS A 504 -5.22 -6.63 30.40
CA HIS A 504 -4.14 -7.05 31.27
C HIS A 504 -3.04 -7.62 30.38
N LEU A 505 -2.07 -6.80 30.01
CA LEU A 505 -0.78 -7.29 29.55
C LEU A 505 -0.15 -8.09 30.70
N VAL A 506 -0.31 -9.42 30.67
CA VAL A 506 0.53 -10.31 31.42
C VAL A 506 1.89 -10.29 30.73
N VAL A 507 2.73 -9.33 31.13
CA VAL A 507 4.17 -9.40 30.85
C VAL A 507 4.73 -10.43 31.82
N GLU A 508 4.82 -11.69 31.40
CA GLU A 508 5.69 -12.62 32.10
C GLU A 508 7.13 -12.11 31.92
N PRO A 509 7.87 -11.84 33.00
CA PRO A 509 9.26 -11.44 32.88
C PRO A 509 10.04 -12.59 32.24
N MET A 510 10.64 -12.34 31.07
CA MET A 510 11.63 -13.27 30.53
C MET A 510 12.70 -13.53 31.61
N PRO A 511 13.06 -14.79 31.89
CA PRO A 511 14.12 -15.08 32.84
C PRO A 511 15.41 -14.44 32.33
N MET A 512 15.97 -13.54 33.12
CA MET A 512 17.30 -13.01 32.86
C MET A 512 18.28 -14.18 32.77
N ALA A 513 18.93 -14.34 31.62
CA ALA A 513 20.04 -15.24 31.48
C ALA A 513 21.14 -14.79 32.45
N VAL A 514 21.36 -15.61 33.49
CA VAL A 514 22.48 -15.43 34.40
C VAL A 514 23.75 -15.66 33.59
N SER A 515 24.49 -14.58 33.35
CA SER A 515 25.83 -14.67 32.75
C SER A 515 26.74 -15.43 33.75
N GLU A 516 27.15 -16.64 33.37
CA GLU A 516 28.22 -17.34 34.06
C GLU A 516 29.51 -16.52 33.94
N PRO A 517 30.31 -16.46 35.03
CA PRO A 517 31.57 -15.72 34.96
C PRO A 517 32.58 -16.51 34.11
N ILE A 518 33.17 -15.79 33.15
CA ILE A 518 34.29 -16.27 32.34
C ILE A 518 35.44 -16.60 33.30
N ALA A 519 35.78 -17.86 33.44
CA ALA A 519 37.00 -18.30 34.12
C ALA A 519 38.21 -17.91 33.25
N GLU A 520 39.12 -17.15 33.84
CA GLU A 520 40.48 -16.92 33.30
C GLU A 520 41.21 -18.26 33.14
N TYR A 521 41.68 -18.52 31.92
CA TYR A 521 42.91 -19.24 31.64
C TYR A 521 43.56 -18.66 30.36
#